data_eb00c806cbd686a833ce177bdc9c89d1
#
_entry.id   eb00c806cbd686a833ce177bdc9c89d1
#
_cell.length_a   1.000
_cell.length_b   1.000
_cell.length_c   1.000
_cell.angle_alpha   90.00
_cell.angle_beta   90.00
_cell.angle_gamma   90.00
#
_symmetry.space_group_name_H-M   'P 1'
#
loop_
_entity.id
_entity.type
_entity.pdbx_description
1 polymer ?
#
loop_
_entity_poly.entity_id
_entity_poly.type
_entity_poly.pdbx_seq_one_letter_code
_entity_poly.pdbx_strand_id
1 'polypeptide(L)'
;KYTDDELGTAIIADEVVREGFTYRMYNPNTGEHTFTKNPIEVIGNVSLGWNHEEDADFPAFGYDMDGSVPVYRLYSSATGLHHYTMDREEAMWDVEALGFDFEGVVFFALPADATEGSLVYRLYNPYDYQHLWTTNKGEYDYLGSIGWNQEGVAFKVQ
;
A
#
# COMPACT_ATOMS: atom_id res chain seq x y z
N LYS A 1 -7.31 -20.32 8.95
CA LYS A 1 -6.48 -21.28 9.67
C LYS A 1 -5.31 -20.56 10.30
N TYR A 2 -5.17 -20.69 11.62
CA TYR A 2 -4.20 -19.93 12.38
C TYR A 2 -2.97 -20.75 12.70
N THR A 3 -1.84 -20.07 12.77
CA THR A 3 -0.63 -20.62 13.37
C THR A 3 -0.63 -20.15 14.82
N ASP A 4 -0.39 -21.03 15.76
CA ASP A 4 -0.58 -20.77 17.18
C ASP A 4 0.57 -20.03 17.84
N ASP A 5 1.73 -20.07 17.24
CA ASP A 5 2.96 -19.52 17.79
C ASP A 5 3.09 -18.02 17.61
N GLU A 6 2.24 -17.42 16.76
CA GLU A 6 2.23 -15.98 16.53
C GLU A 6 0.80 -15.47 16.51
N LEU A 7 0.46 -14.64 17.46
CA LEU A 7 -0.87 -14.05 17.53
C LEU A 7 -1.12 -13.19 16.31
N GLY A 8 -2.28 -13.37 15.71
CA GLY A 8 -2.72 -12.58 14.56
C GLY A 8 -2.14 -13.02 13.23
N THR A 9 -1.33 -14.08 13.21
CA THR A 9 -0.82 -14.64 11.95
C THR A 9 -1.70 -15.81 11.55
N ALA A 10 -2.09 -15.86 10.27
CA ALA A 10 -2.93 -16.91 9.72
C ALA A 10 -2.47 -17.31 8.34
N ILE A 11 -2.83 -18.52 7.93
CA ILE A 11 -2.63 -18.99 6.55
C ILE A 11 -4.02 -19.27 5.97
N ILE A 12 -4.37 -18.52 4.92
CA ILE A 12 -5.66 -18.63 4.26
C ILE A 12 -5.39 -18.83 2.77
N ALA A 13 -5.89 -19.93 2.19
CA ALA A 13 -5.67 -20.27 0.79
C ALA A 13 -4.17 -20.18 0.41
N ASP A 14 -3.30 -20.67 1.27
CA ASP A 14 -1.84 -20.69 1.12
C ASP A 14 -1.17 -19.30 1.21
N GLU A 15 -1.93 -18.26 1.54
CA GLU A 15 -1.37 -16.92 1.76
C GLU A 15 -1.18 -16.65 3.24
N VAL A 16 -0.03 -16.07 3.59
CA VAL A 16 0.25 -15.66 4.98
C VAL A 16 -0.30 -14.26 5.19
N VAL A 17 -1.20 -14.12 6.14
CA VAL A 17 -1.80 -12.84 6.52
C VAL A 17 -1.56 -12.57 8.00
N ARG A 18 -1.28 -11.32 8.35
CA ARG A 18 -1.00 -10.90 9.72
C ARG A 18 -1.90 -9.75 10.09
N GLU A 19 -2.60 -9.89 11.20
CA GLU A 19 -3.47 -8.82 11.69
C GLU A 19 -2.69 -7.52 11.87
N GLY A 20 -3.28 -6.41 11.44
CA GLY A 20 -2.66 -5.09 11.54
C GLY A 20 -1.66 -4.77 10.44
N PHE A 21 -1.39 -5.69 9.53
CA PHE A 21 -0.49 -5.44 8.42
C PHE A 21 -1.24 -4.88 7.21
N THR A 22 -0.52 -4.10 6.42
CA THR A 22 -0.92 -3.70 5.09
C THR A 22 -0.19 -4.63 4.12
N TYR A 23 -0.95 -5.24 3.22
CA TYR A 23 -0.44 -6.23 2.28
C TYR A 23 -0.13 -5.56 0.95
N ARG A 24 1.03 -5.87 0.38
CA ARG A 24 1.41 -5.37 -0.93
C ARG A 24 1.16 -6.44 -1.98
N MET A 25 0.40 -6.08 -3.01
CA MET A 25 0.05 -6.97 -4.11
C MET A 25 0.69 -6.46 -5.40
N TYR A 26 1.03 -7.37 -6.28
CA TYR A 26 1.60 -7.04 -7.59
C TYR A 26 0.82 -7.75 -8.69
N ASN A 27 0.38 -6.97 -9.67
CA ASN A 27 -0.28 -7.51 -10.87
C ASN A 27 0.75 -7.66 -11.98
N PRO A 28 1.19 -8.88 -12.33
CA PRO A 28 2.21 -9.06 -13.37
C PRO A 28 1.71 -8.70 -14.78
N ASN A 29 0.40 -8.59 -14.97
CA ASN A 29 -0.16 -8.24 -16.28
C ASN A 29 -0.12 -6.73 -16.56
N THR A 30 -0.22 -5.91 -15.51
CA THR A 30 -0.26 -4.44 -15.64
C THR A 30 0.96 -3.77 -15.04
N GLY A 31 1.73 -4.48 -14.19
CA GLY A 31 2.82 -3.89 -13.43
C GLY A 31 2.37 -3.11 -12.20
N GLU A 32 1.08 -3.09 -11.91
CA GLU A 32 0.54 -2.32 -10.80
C GLU A 32 0.84 -2.96 -9.45
N HIS A 33 1.21 -2.12 -8.47
CA HIS A 33 1.20 -2.51 -7.06
C HIS A 33 0.00 -1.91 -6.37
N THR A 34 -0.68 -2.71 -5.54
CA THR A 34 -1.78 -2.22 -4.70
C THR A 34 -1.53 -2.57 -3.25
N PHE A 35 -2.21 -1.86 -2.37
CA PHE A 35 -2.07 -1.99 -0.92
C PHE A 35 -3.44 -2.17 -0.30
N THR A 36 -3.56 -3.13 0.59
CA THR A 36 -4.82 -3.41 1.28
C THR A 36 -4.56 -3.97 2.67
N LYS A 37 -5.48 -3.72 3.59
CA LYS A 37 -5.49 -4.38 4.90
C LYS A 37 -6.45 -5.56 4.93
N ASN A 38 -7.17 -5.82 3.84
CA ASN A 38 -8.20 -6.84 3.79
C ASN A 38 -7.63 -8.16 3.26
N PRO A 39 -7.50 -9.21 4.10
CA PRO A 39 -6.98 -10.49 3.63
C PRO A 39 -7.87 -11.15 2.57
N ILE A 40 -9.15 -10.85 2.55
CA ILE A 40 -10.06 -11.39 1.52
C ILE A 40 -9.69 -10.81 0.15
N GLU A 41 -9.31 -9.53 0.10
CA GLU A 41 -8.84 -8.93 -1.15
C GLU A 41 -7.52 -9.57 -1.62
N VAL A 42 -6.62 -9.89 -0.68
CA VAL A 42 -5.37 -10.61 -1.01
C VAL A 42 -5.69 -11.93 -1.72
N ILE A 43 -6.57 -12.73 -1.12
CA ILE A 43 -6.95 -14.04 -1.66
C ILE A 43 -7.63 -13.89 -3.01
N GLY A 44 -8.54 -12.94 -3.14
CA GLY A 44 -9.23 -12.66 -4.40
C GLY A 44 -8.27 -12.28 -5.51
N ASN A 45 -7.31 -11.41 -5.21
CA ASN A 45 -6.30 -11.00 -6.18
C ASN A 45 -5.40 -12.16 -6.59
N VAL A 46 -4.96 -12.98 -5.64
CA VAL A 46 -4.14 -14.16 -5.95
C VAL A 46 -4.89 -15.11 -6.87
N SER A 47 -6.19 -15.30 -6.65
CA SER A 47 -7.02 -16.15 -7.51
C SER A 47 -7.13 -15.61 -8.94
N LEU A 48 -6.90 -14.32 -9.15
CA LEU A 48 -6.90 -13.67 -10.45
C LEU A 48 -5.49 -13.57 -11.07
N GLY A 49 -4.48 -14.14 -10.43
CA GLY A 49 -3.12 -14.17 -10.96
C GLY A 49 -2.19 -13.11 -10.40
N TRP A 50 -2.62 -12.34 -9.42
CA TRP A 50 -1.75 -11.38 -8.73
C TRP A 50 -0.79 -12.11 -7.79
N ASN A 51 0.33 -11.47 -7.48
CA ASN A 51 1.30 -11.97 -6.52
C ASN A 51 1.17 -11.21 -5.21
N HIS A 52 1.08 -11.93 -4.09
CA HIS A 52 1.20 -11.34 -2.77
C HIS A 52 2.69 -11.20 -2.44
N GLU A 53 3.16 -9.99 -2.33
CA GLU A 53 4.56 -9.70 -2.02
C GLU A 53 4.75 -9.65 -0.50
N GLU A 54 4.60 -10.78 0.13
CA GLU A 54 4.56 -10.94 1.59
C GLU A 54 5.72 -10.25 2.32
N ASP A 55 6.94 -10.33 1.79
CA ASP A 55 8.11 -9.72 2.41
C ASP A 55 8.05 -8.18 2.42
N ALA A 56 7.18 -7.61 1.61
CA ALA A 56 6.98 -6.18 1.52
C ALA A 56 5.78 -5.68 2.32
N ASP A 57 5.02 -6.57 2.95
CA ASP A 57 3.95 -6.18 3.86
C ASP A 57 4.53 -5.40 5.03
N PHE A 58 3.77 -4.44 5.54
CA PHE A 58 4.22 -3.63 6.68
C PHE A 58 3.10 -3.39 7.68
N PRO A 59 3.42 -3.29 8.97
CA PRO A 59 2.40 -2.95 9.96
C PRO A 59 1.96 -1.51 9.78
N ALA A 60 0.65 -1.28 9.87
CA ALA A 60 0.07 0.05 9.80
C ALA A 60 -1.07 0.16 10.80
N PHE A 61 -1.48 1.39 11.08
CA PHE A 61 -2.58 1.60 12.01
C PHE A 61 -3.89 1.32 11.30
N GLY A 62 -4.74 0.50 11.92
CA GLY A 62 -6.05 0.16 11.37
C GLY A 62 -7.14 1.15 11.76
N TYR A 63 -6.81 2.11 12.58
CA TYR A 63 -7.76 3.07 13.15
C TYR A 63 -7.06 4.40 13.38
N ASP A 64 -7.88 5.45 13.52
CA ASP A 64 -7.41 6.78 13.81
C ASP A 64 -6.79 6.84 15.22
N MET A 65 -5.62 7.41 15.33
CA MET A 65 -4.93 7.65 16.58
C MET A 65 -4.29 9.03 16.54
N ASP A 66 -3.89 9.53 17.71
CA ASP A 66 -3.34 10.88 17.84
C ASP A 66 -2.21 11.13 16.83
N GLY A 67 -2.39 12.18 16.03
CA GLY A 67 -1.41 12.59 15.04
C GLY A 67 -1.41 11.77 13.75
N SER A 68 -2.24 10.74 13.64
CA SER A 68 -2.32 9.97 12.40
C SER A 68 -3.20 10.65 11.37
N VAL A 69 -2.99 10.30 10.11
CA VAL A 69 -3.79 10.76 8.98
C VAL A 69 -4.22 9.56 8.15
N PRO A 70 -5.42 9.61 7.56
CA PRO A 70 -5.89 8.52 6.71
C PRO A 70 -5.14 8.50 5.39
N VAL A 71 -4.93 7.29 4.87
CA VAL A 71 -4.44 7.07 3.51
C VAL A 71 -5.62 6.58 2.69
N TYR A 72 -6.03 7.37 1.70
CA TYR A 72 -7.18 7.07 0.84
C TYR A 72 -6.76 6.25 -0.36
N ARG A 73 -7.65 5.36 -0.79
CA ARG A 73 -7.48 4.63 -2.05
C ARG A 73 -8.61 5.02 -3.00
N LEU A 74 -8.23 5.29 -4.24
CA LEU A 74 -9.14 5.64 -5.32
C LEU A 74 -8.86 4.74 -6.52
N TYR A 75 -9.88 4.53 -7.35
CA TYR A 75 -9.76 3.67 -8.53
C TYR A 75 -10.19 4.44 -9.78
N SER A 76 -9.36 4.38 -10.81
CA SER A 76 -9.69 4.95 -12.12
C SER A 76 -10.16 3.84 -13.06
N SER A 77 -11.45 3.84 -13.38
CA SER A 77 -11.99 2.91 -14.37
C SER A 77 -11.47 3.19 -15.77
N ALA A 78 -11.00 4.42 -16.03
CA ALA A 78 -10.42 4.78 -17.32
C ALA A 78 -9.07 4.11 -17.58
N THR A 79 -8.26 3.94 -16.52
CA THR A 79 -6.91 3.35 -16.63
C THR A 79 -6.83 1.94 -16.03
N GLY A 80 -7.77 1.57 -15.17
CA GLY A 80 -7.71 0.32 -14.42
C GLY A 80 -6.73 0.34 -13.26
N LEU A 81 -6.24 1.52 -12.86
CA LEU A 81 -5.21 1.66 -11.84
C LEU A 81 -5.74 2.33 -10.58
N HIS A 82 -5.12 2.01 -9.46
CA HIS A 82 -5.41 2.63 -8.18
C HIS A 82 -4.49 3.80 -7.91
N HIS A 83 -5.00 4.76 -7.17
CA HIS A 83 -4.24 5.92 -6.69
C HIS A 83 -4.42 6.03 -5.18
N TYR A 84 -3.33 6.38 -4.49
CA TYR A 84 -3.33 6.52 -3.02
C TYR A 84 -2.85 7.90 -2.64
N THR A 85 -3.53 8.51 -1.68
CA THR A 85 -3.14 9.84 -1.20
C THR A 85 -3.52 10.04 0.26
N MET A 86 -2.71 10.82 0.97
CA MET A 86 -3.01 11.31 2.31
C MET A 86 -3.66 12.68 2.24
N ASP A 87 -3.73 13.30 1.06
CA ASP A 87 -4.27 14.63 0.85
C ASP A 87 -5.76 14.54 0.52
N ARG A 88 -6.59 14.99 1.46
CA ARG A 88 -8.04 14.99 1.29
C ARG A 88 -8.48 15.83 0.09
N GLU A 89 -7.83 16.97 -0.13
CA GLU A 89 -8.18 17.86 -1.26
C GLU A 89 -7.87 17.17 -2.60
N GLU A 90 -6.74 16.47 -2.68
CA GLU A 90 -6.39 15.70 -3.87
C GLU A 90 -7.41 14.57 -4.11
N ALA A 91 -7.81 13.86 -3.05
CA ALA A 91 -8.80 12.79 -3.18
C ALA A 91 -10.13 13.34 -3.70
N MET A 92 -10.57 14.49 -3.19
CA MET A 92 -11.80 15.14 -3.64
C MET A 92 -11.70 15.59 -5.11
N TRP A 93 -10.56 16.14 -5.50
CA TRP A 93 -10.30 16.51 -6.89
C TRP A 93 -10.37 15.31 -7.82
N ASP A 94 -9.74 14.21 -7.44
CA ASP A 94 -9.73 12.98 -8.24
C ASP A 94 -11.16 12.47 -8.49
N VAL A 95 -12.00 12.53 -7.47
CA VAL A 95 -13.41 12.11 -7.62
C VAL A 95 -14.20 13.09 -8.48
N GLU A 96 -14.13 14.37 -8.17
CA GLU A 96 -15.01 15.39 -8.78
C GLU A 96 -14.55 15.76 -10.20
N ALA A 97 -13.25 15.90 -10.43
CA ALA A 97 -12.72 16.38 -11.69
C ALA A 97 -12.27 15.25 -12.62
N LEU A 98 -11.76 14.15 -12.08
CA LEU A 98 -11.20 13.06 -12.87
C LEU A 98 -12.08 11.82 -12.92
N GLY A 99 -13.16 11.79 -12.16
CA GLY A 99 -14.13 10.69 -12.19
C GLY A 99 -13.66 9.41 -11.51
N PHE A 100 -12.69 9.50 -10.58
CA PHE A 100 -12.23 8.34 -9.85
C PHE A 100 -13.29 7.85 -8.87
N ASP A 101 -13.32 6.54 -8.64
CA ASP A 101 -14.15 5.94 -7.60
C ASP A 101 -13.41 5.98 -6.26
N PHE A 102 -14.06 6.50 -5.24
CA PHE A 102 -13.48 6.54 -3.91
C PHE A 102 -13.66 5.19 -3.21
N GLU A 103 -12.56 4.56 -2.86
CA GLU A 103 -12.56 3.21 -2.24
C GLU A 103 -12.33 3.24 -0.72
N GLY A 104 -12.30 4.43 -0.14
CA GLY A 104 -12.22 4.58 1.31
C GLY A 104 -10.80 4.70 1.86
N VAL A 105 -10.68 4.49 3.17
CA VAL A 105 -9.42 4.56 3.89
C VAL A 105 -8.80 3.16 3.93
N VAL A 106 -7.56 3.05 3.45
CA VAL A 106 -6.83 1.77 3.48
C VAL A 106 -6.23 1.54 4.87
N PHE A 107 -5.53 2.56 5.39
CA PHE A 107 -4.94 2.54 6.72
C PHE A 107 -4.68 3.97 7.17
N PHE A 108 -4.24 4.11 8.44
CA PHE A 108 -3.81 5.39 8.98
C PHE A 108 -2.29 5.40 9.13
N ALA A 109 -1.67 6.53 8.90
CA ALA A 109 -0.23 6.69 8.98
C ALA A 109 0.14 7.96 9.72
N LEU A 110 1.36 8.02 10.20
CA LEU A 110 1.92 9.24 10.78
C LEU A 110 2.59 10.06 9.68
N PRO A 111 2.57 11.39 9.76
CA PRO A 111 3.30 12.23 8.80
C PRO A 111 4.78 11.89 8.73
N ALA A 112 5.42 12.21 7.62
CA ALA A 112 6.84 11.93 7.42
C ALA A 112 7.75 12.58 8.47
N ASP A 113 7.34 13.70 9.03
CA ASP A 113 8.08 14.44 10.05
C ASP A 113 7.75 14.03 11.49
N ALA A 114 6.93 13.00 11.68
CA ALA A 114 6.63 12.49 13.02
C ALA A 114 7.92 11.98 13.70
N THR A 115 7.96 12.09 15.04
CA THR A 115 9.12 11.66 15.82
C THR A 115 9.16 10.16 16.05
N GLU A 116 8.04 9.48 15.83
CA GLU A 116 7.89 8.04 16.05
C GLU A 116 7.53 7.33 14.76
N GLY A 117 7.72 6.01 14.76
CA GLY A 117 7.32 5.15 13.65
C GLY A 117 8.46 4.77 12.73
N SER A 118 8.16 3.82 11.88
CA SER A 118 9.10 3.32 10.85
C SER A 118 8.89 4.03 9.54
N LEU A 119 9.98 4.32 8.85
CA LEU A 119 9.95 5.05 7.58
C LEU A 119 9.33 4.21 6.47
N VAL A 120 8.45 4.82 5.68
CA VAL A 120 7.96 4.25 4.42
C VAL A 120 8.42 5.17 3.30
N TYR A 121 9.21 4.61 2.39
CA TYR A 121 9.73 5.32 1.23
C TYR A 121 8.75 5.21 0.07
N ARG A 122 8.70 6.25 -0.77
CA ARG A 122 7.91 6.23 -1.99
C ARG A 122 8.84 6.32 -3.20
N LEU A 123 8.50 5.55 -4.22
CA LEU A 123 9.17 5.57 -5.51
C LEU A 123 8.14 5.70 -6.62
N TYR A 124 8.58 6.27 -7.73
CA TYR A 124 7.77 6.44 -8.92
C TYR A 124 8.46 5.80 -10.12
N ASN A 125 7.74 4.93 -10.81
CA ASN A 125 8.24 4.31 -12.04
C ASN A 125 7.85 5.16 -13.24
N PRO A 126 8.78 5.88 -13.87
CA PRO A 126 8.45 6.74 -15.00
C PRO A 126 8.08 5.98 -16.27
N TYR A 127 8.32 4.66 -16.31
CA TYR A 127 8.01 3.84 -17.47
C TYR A 127 6.55 3.41 -17.53
N ASP A 128 5.91 3.22 -16.37
CA ASP A 128 4.51 2.81 -16.30
C ASP A 128 3.64 3.75 -15.44
N TYR A 129 4.22 4.83 -14.94
CA TYR A 129 3.55 5.89 -14.19
C TYR A 129 2.93 5.43 -12.88
N GLN A 130 3.54 4.45 -12.23
CA GLN A 130 3.03 3.88 -10.99
C GLN A 130 3.93 4.20 -9.80
N HIS A 131 3.30 4.29 -8.62
CA HIS A 131 4.01 4.49 -7.36
C HIS A 131 4.12 3.17 -6.60
N LEU A 132 5.17 3.07 -5.78
CA LEU A 132 5.37 1.94 -4.88
C LEU A 132 5.81 2.48 -3.53
N TRP A 133 5.31 1.86 -2.47
CA TRP A 133 5.75 2.11 -1.11
C TRP A 133 6.54 0.92 -0.59
N THR A 134 7.59 1.22 0.18
CA THR A 134 8.40 0.18 0.81
C THR A 134 8.99 0.67 2.13
N THR A 135 9.07 -0.23 3.09
CA THR A 135 9.84 -0.01 4.33
C THR A 135 11.28 -0.47 4.18
N ASN A 136 11.60 -1.15 3.09
CA ASN A 136 12.90 -1.74 2.85
C ASN A 136 13.82 -0.77 2.09
N LYS A 137 14.82 -0.24 2.80
CA LYS A 137 15.78 0.70 2.22
C LYS A 137 16.57 0.06 1.07
N GLY A 138 16.86 -1.24 1.15
CA GLY A 138 17.54 -1.97 0.08
C GLY A 138 16.73 -2.02 -1.20
N GLU A 139 15.43 -2.26 -1.10
CA GLU A 139 14.53 -2.21 -2.27
C GLU A 139 14.48 -0.79 -2.83
N TYR A 140 14.38 0.21 -1.97
CA TYR A 140 14.37 1.62 -2.38
C TYR A 140 15.63 1.98 -3.17
N ASP A 141 16.79 1.58 -2.66
CA ASP A 141 18.06 1.86 -3.33
C ASP A 141 18.19 1.10 -4.65
N TYR A 142 17.78 -0.17 -4.65
CA TYR A 142 17.85 -1.00 -5.87
C TYR A 142 16.97 -0.44 -6.99
N LEU A 143 15.72 -0.11 -6.69
CA LEU A 143 14.81 0.43 -7.68
C LEU A 143 15.31 1.78 -8.22
N GLY A 144 15.89 2.61 -7.36
CA GLY A 144 16.53 3.85 -7.81
C GLY A 144 17.66 3.59 -8.80
N SER A 145 18.42 2.50 -8.59
CA SER A 145 19.55 2.15 -9.47
C SER A 145 19.11 1.67 -10.85
N ILE A 146 17.88 1.21 -11.00
CA ILE A 146 17.35 0.71 -12.28
C ILE A 146 16.36 1.68 -12.95
N GLY A 147 16.31 2.92 -12.50
CA GLY A 147 15.59 3.98 -13.19
C GLY A 147 14.32 4.48 -12.53
N TRP A 148 13.94 3.97 -11.38
CA TRP A 148 12.82 4.52 -10.62
C TRP A 148 13.24 5.84 -9.97
N ASN A 149 12.30 6.78 -9.88
CA ASN A 149 12.51 8.03 -9.19
C ASN A 149 12.30 7.83 -7.69
N GLN A 150 13.31 8.17 -6.90
CA GLN A 150 13.22 8.11 -5.44
C GLN A 150 12.55 9.39 -4.93
N GLU A 151 11.41 9.26 -4.28
CA GLU A 151 10.63 10.41 -3.81
C GLU A 151 10.75 10.65 -2.31
N GLY A 152 11.66 9.97 -1.64
CA GLY A 152 11.93 10.16 -0.23
C GLY A 152 10.93 9.44 0.67
N VAL A 153 10.81 9.95 1.90
CA VAL A 153 9.90 9.39 2.90
C VAL A 153 8.49 9.92 2.66
N ALA A 154 7.54 9.01 2.46
CA ALA A 154 6.14 9.37 2.25
C ALA A 154 5.41 9.59 3.57
N PHE A 155 5.60 8.68 4.51
CA PHE A 155 4.95 8.70 5.82
C PHE A 155 5.64 7.69 6.74
N LYS A 156 5.14 7.58 7.97
CA LYS A 156 5.63 6.59 8.94
C LYS A 156 4.50 5.67 9.39
N VAL A 157 4.84 4.44 9.71
CA VAL A 157 3.92 3.44 10.24
C VAL A 157 4.49 2.85 11.52
N GLN A 158 3.82 1.85 12.08
CA GLN A 158 4.26 1.22 13.33
C GLN A 158 5.71 0.71 13.28
#